data_0ba3d9c900c43b6fe8b49ecd3b5a3b36
#
_entry.id   0ba3d9c900c43b6fe8b49ecd3b5a3b36
#
_cell.length_a   1.000
_cell.length_b   1.000
_cell.length_c   1.000
_cell.angle_alpha   90.00
_cell.angle_beta   90.00
_cell.angle_gamma   90.00
#
_symmetry.space_group_name_H-M   'P 1'
#
loop_
_entity.id
_entity.type
_entity.pdbx_description
1 polymer ?
#
loop_
_entity_poly.entity_id
_entity_poly.type
_entity_poly.pdbx_seq_one_letter_code
_entity_poly.pdbx_strand_id
1 'polypeptide(L)'
;MTRPVRNYKWKDGKMLSLGDVSLVMGILNVTPDSFSDGGLWNTKEHAISHMKDMAADGAAMIDVGAESTRPGHTELTAEEETARLMQLLPLLLDESSVPISIDSYHYETMEKALSAGAHMVNDVWGFQYDDGSMAAVTAAYGVPAILMHNQNDTVYEGDIISSMKSFFDRTLSIAFAAGVKEENIILDPGIGFGKTGEQNMEVLARLNELTQAYPYPWLLGVSRKRFIGTILDLPAEERDEGTAAVNLWGIEKGCTLFRVHDVKTTAREVKMWDALRKQVRLQHGGK
;
A
#
# COMPACT_ATOMS: atom_id res chain seq x y z
N MET A 1 -8.51 -0.10 -21.28
CA MET A 1 -7.89 -1.39 -20.90
C MET A 1 -8.69 -2.02 -19.79
N THR A 2 -8.91 -3.32 -19.84
CA THR A 2 -9.47 -4.09 -18.73
C THR A 2 -8.37 -4.24 -17.68
N ARG A 3 -8.67 -3.87 -16.45
CA ARG A 3 -7.77 -4.05 -15.31
C ARG A 3 -7.68 -5.55 -14.97
N PRO A 4 -6.53 -6.08 -14.56
CA PRO A 4 -6.45 -7.48 -14.13
C PRO A 4 -7.27 -7.66 -12.85
N VAL A 5 -8.17 -8.64 -12.87
CA VAL A 5 -8.95 -9.00 -11.68
C VAL A 5 -8.20 -10.10 -10.94
N ARG A 6 -8.01 -9.93 -9.64
CA ARG A 6 -7.38 -10.87 -8.73
C ARG A 6 -8.32 -11.15 -7.56
N ASN A 7 -8.54 -12.41 -7.25
CA ASN A 7 -9.41 -12.84 -6.15
C ASN A 7 -8.60 -13.63 -5.15
N TYR A 8 -8.55 -13.14 -3.92
CA TYR A 8 -7.85 -13.78 -2.81
C TYR A 8 -8.86 -14.28 -1.79
N LYS A 9 -8.55 -15.45 -1.22
CA LYS A 9 -9.33 -16.05 -0.14
C LYS A 9 -8.37 -16.71 0.84
N TRP A 10 -8.50 -16.34 2.11
CA TRP A 10 -7.67 -16.86 3.18
C TRP A 10 -8.40 -17.91 4.02
N LYS A 11 -7.65 -18.65 4.84
CA LYS A 11 -8.16 -19.78 5.64
C LYS A 11 -9.19 -19.34 6.69
N ASP A 12 -9.07 -18.12 7.19
CA ASP A 12 -10.02 -17.52 8.16
C ASP A 12 -11.33 -17.02 7.53
N GLY A 13 -11.48 -17.22 6.22
CA GLY A 13 -12.67 -16.86 5.46
C GLY A 13 -12.66 -15.46 4.86
N LYS A 14 -11.69 -14.62 5.18
CA LYS A 14 -11.57 -13.28 4.59
C LYS A 14 -11.31 -13.38 3.08
N MET A 15 -11.80 -12.39 2.34
CA MET A 15 -11.69 -12.34 0.88
C MET A 15 -11.36 -10.93 0.42
N LEU A 16 -10.68 -10.82 -0.72
CA LEU A 16 -10.40 -9.56 -1.40
C LEU A 16 -10.48 -9.77 -2.91
N SER A 17 -11.17 -8.86 -3.60
CA SER A 17 -11.23 -8.82 -5.07
C SER A 17 -10.67 -7.50 -5.56
N LEU A 18 -9.50 -7.53 -6.22
CA LEU A 18 -8.83 -6.37 -6.81
C LEU A 18 -9.09 -6.28 -8.31
N GLY A 19 -9.24 -5.07 -8.83
CA GLY A 19 -9.19 -4.78 -10.26
C GLY A 19 -10.49 -4.26 -10.88
N ASP A 20 -11.66 -4.77 -10.49
CA ASP A 20 -12.94 -4.33 -11.07
C ASP A 20 -13.37 -2.94 -10.59
N VAL A 21 -13.20 -2.71 -9.30
CA VAL A 21 -13.51 -1.45 -8.62
C VAL A 21 -12.28 -0.90 -7.92
N SER A 22 -12.33 0.38 -7.61
CA SER A 22 -11.30 1.03 -6.81
C SER A 22 -11.50 0.69 -5.33
N LEU A 23 -10.43 0.23 -4.66
CA LEU A 23 -10.46 -0.17 -3.26
C LEU A 23 -9.62 0.75 -2.40
N VAL A 24 -9.98 0.82 -1.12
CA VAL A 24 -9.28 1.62 -0.11
C VAL A 24 -8.59 0.71 0.89
N MET A 25 -7.32 0.99 1.16
CA MET A 25 -6.48 0.40 2.20
C MET A 25 -6.30 1.44 3.30
N GLY A 26 -6.76 1.12 4.51
CA GLY A 26 -6.59 1.99 5.66
C GLY A 26 -5.22 1.83 6.30
N ILE A 27 -4.57 2.95 6.68
CA ILE A 27 -3.26 2.96 7.33
C ILE A 27 -3.44 2.85 8.84
N LEU A 28 -2.84 1.85 9.46
CA LEU A 28 -2.77 1.69 10.91
C LEU A 28 -1.30 1.65 11.38
N ASN A 29 -0.77 2.80 11.79
CA ASN A 29 0.57 2.87 12.38
C ASN A 29 0.52 2.55 13.87
N VAL A 30 1.28 1.54 14.29
CA VAL A 30 1.38 1.10 15.69
C VAL A 30 2.72 1.58 16.31
N THR A 31 3.01 2.87 16.14
CA THR A 31 4.20 3.51 16.73
C THR A 31 3.90 4.05 18.13
N PRO A 32 4.92 4.13 19.04
CA PRO A 32 4.71 4.66 20.40
C PRO A 32 4.11 6.06 20.40
N ASP A 33 4.49 6.92 19.44
CA ASP A 33 4.01 8.29 19.35
C ASP A 33 2.56 8.42 18.86
N SER A 34 2.07 7.40 18.17
CA SER A 34 0.68 7.40 17.67
C SER A 34 -0.35 7.25 18.80
N PHE A 35 0.11 6.95 20.03
CA PHE A 35 -0.76 6.56 21.16
C PHE A 35 -0.28 7.13 22.49
N SER A 36 0.32 8.32 22.51
CA SER A 36 1.09 8.87 23.64
C SER A 36 0.32 9.22 24.93
N ASP A 37 -1.02 9.18 24.94
CA ASP A 37 -1.79 9.75 26.05
C ASP A 37 -2.38 8.77 27.08
N GLY A 38 -2.06 7.48 27.05
CA GLY A 38 -2.68 6.60 28.03
C GLY A 38 -2.27 5.14 28.03
N GLY A 39 -1.19 4.76 28.61
CA GLY A 39 -0.83 3.37 28.95
C GLY A 39 -1.05 2.29 27.88
N LEU A 40 -0.29 1.21 27.91
CA LEU A 40 -0.28 0.13 26.88
C LEU A 40 -1.67 -0.48 26.56
N TRP A 41 -2.60 -0.50 27.49
CA TRP A 41 -3.94 -1.06 27.28
C TRP A 41 -4.85 -0.13 26.47
N ASN A 42 -4.88 1.17 26.78
CA ASN A 42 -5.63 2.16 26.02
C ASN A 42 -5.15 2.21 24.56
N THR A 43 -3.85 1.98 24.33
CA THR A 43 -3.23 1.93 23.01
C THR A 43 -3.78 0.78 22.16
N LYS A 44 -3.93 -0.41 22.73
CA LYS A 44 -4.46 -1.59 22.03
C LYS A 44 -5.94 -1.43 21.70
N GLU A 45 -6.73 -0.97 22.66
CA GLU A 45 -8.16 -0.72 22.45
C GLU A 45 -8.42 0.36 21.40
N HIS A 46 -7.63 1.44 21.39
CA HIS A 46 -7.71 2.48 20.37
C HIS A 46 -7.34 1.96 18.98
N ALA A 47 -6.27 1.17 18.85
CA ALA A 47 -5.87 0.60 17.57
C ALA A 47 -6.95 -0.35 17.01
N ILE A 48 -7.54 -1.20 17.87
CA ILE A 48 -8.64 -2.09 17.50
C ILE A 48 -9.88 -1.29 17.10
N SER A 49 -10.26 -0.28 17.87
CA SER A 49 -11.39 0.60 17.56
C SER A 49 -11.17 1.31 16.23
N HIS A 50 -10.01 1.93 16.04
CA HIS A 50 -9.69 2.63 14.80
C HIS A 50 -9.69 1.70 13.58
N MET A 51 -9.16 0.48 13.72
CA MET A 51 -9.23 -0.53 12.67
C MET A 51 -10.69 -0.88 12.30
N LYS A 52 -11.55 -1.08 13.33
CA LYS A 52 -12.98 -1.36 13.12
C LYS A 52 -13.71 -0.21 12.45
N ASP A 53 -13.41 1.03 12.85
CA ASP A 53 -13.97 2.23 12.26
C ASP A 53 -13.56 2.35 10.78
N MET A 54 -12.29 2.13 10.45
CA MET A 54 -11.83 2.11 9.06
C MET A 54 -12.53 1.02 8.22
N ALA A 55 -12.70 -0.17 8.77
CA ALA A 55 -13.43 -1.25 8.10
C ALA A 55 -14.90 -0.89 7.87
N ALA A 56 -15.58 -0.31 8.87
CA ALA A 56 -16.95 0.16 8.77
C ALA A 56 -17.11 1.33 7.79
N ASP A 57 -16.12 2.20 7.68
CA ASP A 57 -16.07 3.33 6.76
C ASP A 57 -15.73 2.92 5.31
N GLY A 58 -15.40 1.64 5.07
CA GLY A 58 -15.26 1.06 3.72
C GLY A 58 -13.83 0.71 3.32
N ALA A 59 -12.89 0.57 4.26
CA ALA A 59 -11.61 -0.04 3.94
C ALA A 59 -11.82 -1.50 3.50
N ALA A 60 -11.24 -1.87 2.38
CA ALA A 60 -11.22 -3.25 1.89
C ALA A 60 -10.13 -4.09 2.56
N MET A 61 -9.15 -3.45 3.15
CA MET A 61 -8.04 -4.03 3.93
C MET A 61 -7.41 -2.98 4.83
N ILE A 62 -6.67 -3.42 5.83
CA ILE A 62 -5.89 -2.56 6.73
C ILE A 62 -4.40 -2.88 6.55
N ASP A 63 -3.59 -1.84 6.46
CA ASP A 63 -2.14 -1.95 6.39
C ASP A 63 -1.52 -1.56 7.73
N VAL A 64 -0.86 -2.50 8.39
CA VAL A 64 -0.31 -2.35 9.74
C VAL A 64 1.20 -2.20 9.66
N GLY A 65 1.72 -1.07 10.12
CA GLY A 65 3.15 -0.80 10.22
C GLY A 65 3.58 -0.49 11.66
N ALA A 66 4.62 -1.15 12.13
CA ALA A 66 5.19 -0.93 13.46
C ALA A 66 6.36 0.07 13.46
N GLU A 67 6.87 0.40 12.29
CA GLU A 67 7.87 1.41 12.03
C GLU A 67 7.30 2.57 11.22
N SER A 68 7.82 3.78 11.45
CA SER A 68 7.49 4.93 10.61
C SER A 68 8.47 4.99 9.46
N THR A 69 7.99 4.90 8.23
CA THR A 69 8.82 5.08 7.02
C THR A 69 8.92 6.55 6.58
N ARG A 70 8.56 7.50 7.46
CA ARG A 70 8.67 8.94 7.18
C ARG A 70 10.13 9.39 7.22
N PRO A 71 10.57 10.33 6.36
CA PRO A 71 11.91 10.87 6.40
C PRO A 71 12.26 11.42 7.79
N GLY A 72 13.41 10.98 8.37
CA GLY A 72 13.90 11.43 9.67
C GLY A 72 13.41 10.61 10.87
N HIS A 73 12.72 9.49 10.66
CA HIS A 73 12.44 8.54 11.72
C HIS A 73 13.69 7.78 12.16
N THR A 74 13.66 7.20 13.34
CA THR A 74 14.70 6.28 13.80
C THR A 74 14.37 4.90 13.27
N GLU A 75 15.27 4.33 12.49
CA GLU A 75 15.14 2.94 11.99
C GLU A 75 15.13 1.97 13.18
N LEU A 76 14.22 1.01 13.13
CA LEU A 76 14.16 -0.09 14.10
C LEU A 76 14.98 -1.27 13.61
N THR A 77 15.51 -2.04 14.55
CA THR A 77 15.99 -3.38 14.20
C THR A 77 14.80 -4.29 13.92
N ALA A 78 15.01 -5.34 13.13
CA ALA A 78 13.97 -6.36 12.86
C ALA A 78 13.41 -6.96 14.17
N GLU A 79 14.24 -7.13 15.20
CA GLU A 79 13.81 -7.64 16.50
C GLU A 79 12.88 -6.65 17.22
N GLU A 80 13.22 -5.36 17.23
CA GLU A 80 12.40 -4.30 17.85
C GLU A 80 11.07 -4.13 17.11
N GLU A 81 11.10 -4.13 15.77
CA GLU A 81 9.90 -4.05 14.94
C GLU A 81 8.99 -5.25 15.18
N THR A 82 9.55 -6.47 15.14
CA THR A 82 8.83 -7.72 15.42
C THR A 82 8.19 -7.69 16.81
N ALA A 83 8.97 -7.33 17.84
CA ALA A 83 8.48 -7.27 19.21
C ALA A 83 7.31 -6.29 19.35
N ARG A 84 7.40 -5.13 18.70
CA ARG A 84 6.33 -4.12 18.69
C ARG A 84 5.09 -4.61 17.97
N LEU A 85 5.24 -5.12 16.75
CA LEU A 85 4.14 -5.61 15.92
C LEU A 85 3.38 -6.74 16.62
N MET A 86 4.09 -7.72 17.15
CA MET A 86 3.51 -8.93 17.74
C MET A 86 2.76 -8.69 19.05
N GLN A 87 2.93 -7.54 19.72
CA GLN A 87 2.11 -7.16 20.86
C GLN A 87 0.64 -6.86 20.50
N LEU A 88 0.39 -6.49 19.25
CA LEU A 88 -0.93 -6.05 18.79
C LEU A 88 -1.50 -6.92 17.67
N LEU A 89 -0.67 -7.41 16.75
CA LEU A 89 -1.10 -8.12 15.56
C LEU A 89 -2.06 -9.28 15.82
N PRO A 90 -1.84 -10.17 16.82
CA PRO A 90 -2.80 -11.26 17.10
C PRO A 90 -4.20 -10.76 17.41
N LEU A 91 -4.32 -9.65 18.18
CA LEU A 91 -5.60 -9.04 18.52
C LEU A 91 -6.26 -8.39 17.29
N LEU A 92 -5.48 -7.73 16.44
CA LEU A 92 -5.99 -7.16 15.20
C LEU A 92 -6.50 -8.24 14.23
N LEU A 93 -5.80 -9.37 14.13
CA LEU A 93 -6.21 -10.49 13.27
C LEU A 93 -7.53 -11.11 13.72
N ASP A 94 -7.72 -11.27 15.04
CA ASP A 94 -8.94 -11.83 15.64
C ASP A 94 -10.15 -10.90 15.46
N GLU A 95 -9.93 -9.59 15.62
CA GLU A 95 -10.99 -8.58 15.65
C GLU A 95 -11.31 -7.96 14.27
N SER A 96 -10.44 -8.16 13.27
CA SER A 96 -10.63 -7.56 11.94
C SER A 96 -11.66 -8.30 11.12
N SER A 97 -12.56 -7.56 10.50
CA SER A 97 -13.50 -8.07 9.48
C SER A 97 -12.92 -8.09 8.06
N VAL A 98 -11.76 -7.47 7.85
CA VAL A 98 -11.10 -7.32 6.55
C VAL A 98 -9.66 -7.87 6.60
N PRO A 99 -9.04 -8.20 5.46
CA PRO A 99 -7.65 -8.66 5.44
C PRO A 99 -6.68 -7.63 6.03
N ILE A 100 -5.60 -8.12 6.65
CA ILE A 100 -4.51 -7.31 7.19
C ILE A 100 -3.25 -7.51 6.35
N SER A 101 -2.69 -6.41 5.85
CA SER A 101 -1.38 -6.29 5.23
C SER A 101 -0.36 -5.86 6.27
N ILE A 102 0.89 -6.24 6.12
CA ILE A 102 2.00 -5.82 6.99
C ILE A 102 2.97 -4.97 6.19
N ASP A 103 3.16 -3.72 6.66
CA ASP A 103 4.13 -2.75 6.12
C ASP A 103 5.47 -2.95 6.85
N SER A 104 6.35 -3.75 6.22
CA SER A 104 7.70 -4.02 6.71
C SER A 104 8.61 -4.47 5.57
N TYR A 105 9.88 -4.08 5.65
CA TYR A 105 10.94 -4.54 4.76
C TYR A 105 11.92 -5.53 5.44
N HIS A 106 11.67 -5.88 6.72
CA HIS A 106 12.39 -6.92 7.44
C HIS A 106 11.71 -8.28 7.25
N TYR A 107 12.38 -9.23 6.62
CA TYR A 107 11.79 -10.54 6.34
C TYR A 107 11.50 -11.35 7.62
N GLU A 108 12.28 -11.15 8.70
CA GLU A 108 12.05 -11.79 9.99
C GLU A 108 10.72 -11.33 10.62
N THR A 109 10.44 -10.04 10.56
CA THR A 109 9.16 -9.46 11.00
C THR A 109 8.02 -10.02 10.15
N MET A 110 8.21 -10.05 8.83
CA MET A 110 7.21 -10.56 7.89
C MET A 110 6.91 -12.04 8.13
N GLU A 111 7.93 -12.89 8.31
CA GLU A 111 7.76 -14.32 8.59
C GLU A 111 6.94 -14.54 9.86
N LYS A 112 7.23 -13.81 10.94
CA LYS A 112 6.46 -13.88 12.19
C LYS A 112 5.01 -13.42 12.01
N ALA A 113 4.80 -12.34 11.29
CA ALA A 113 3.46 -11.80 11.01
C ALA A 113 2.61 -12.78 10.18
N LEU A 114 3.18 -13.34 9.10
CA LEU A 114 2.49 -14.31 8.26
C LEU A 114 2.23 -15.63 9.00
N SER A 115 3.17 -16.07 9.85
CA SER A 115 2.98 -17.22 10.74
C SER A 115 1.84 -17.02 11.73
N ALA A 116 1.62 -15.78 12.19
CA ALA A 116 0.50 -15.41 13.06
C ALA A 116 -0.83 -15.30 12.32
N GLY A 117 -0.84 -15.29 10.99
CA GLY A 117 -2.04 -15.25 10.15
C GLY A 117 -2.26 -13.95 9.38
N ALA A 118 -1.25 -13.07 9.27
CA ALA A 118 -1.33 -11.91 8.38
C ALA A 118 -1.57 -12.33 6.93
N HIS A 119 -2.20 -11.48 6.15
CA HIS A 119 -2.79 -11.86 4.86
C HIS A 119 -1.97 -11.43 3.65
N MET A 120 -1.19 -10.35 3.78
CA MET A 120 -0.47 -9.75 2.66
C MET A 120 0.86 -9.15 3.13
N VAL A 121 1.81 -9.09 2.22
CA VAL A 121 3.07 -8.36 2.35
C VAL A 121 2.90 -6.96 1.74
N ASN A 122 3.39 -5.92 2.40
CA ASN A 122 3.60 -4.60 1.81
C ASN A 122 5.07 -4.24 2.02
N ASP A 123 5.86 -4.44 0.96
CA ASP A 123 7.31 -4.22 1.00
C ASP A 123 7.69 -2.95 0.24
N VAL A 124 8.10 -1.94 1.00
CA VAL A 124 8.50 -0.62 0.49
C VAL A 124 9.82 -0.63 -0.32
N TRP A 125 10.50 -1.77 -0.40
CA TRP A 125 11.70 -1.96 -1.22
C TRP A 125 11.53 -2.92 -2.38
N GLY A 126 10.34 -3.49 -2.58
CA GLY A 126 10.03 -4.34 -3.73
C GLY A 126 10.94 -5.56 -3.83
N PHE A 127 11.24 -6.23 -2.73
CA PHE A 127 12.16 -7.36 -2.62
C PHE A 127 13.63 -7.07 -2.93
N GLN A 128 14.05 -5.79 -2.89
CA GLN A 128 15.43 -5.40 -3.23
C GLN A 128 16.23 -4.90 -2.01
N TYR A 129 15.68 -4.99 -0.81
CA TYR A 129 16.38 -4.59 0.42
C TYR A 129 17.35 -5.67 0.91
N ASP A 130 16.95 -6.92 0.82
CA ASP A 130 17.71 -8.07 1.30
C ASP A 130 18.23 -8.97 0.14
N ASP A 131 18.74 -10.13 0.48
CA ASP A 131 19.30 -11.13 -0.44
C ASP A 131 18.24 -12.03 -1.13
N GLY A 132 16.96 -11.65 -1.05
CA GLY A 132 15.82 -12.42 -1.57
C GLY A 132 15.04 -13.17 -0.48
N SER A 133 15.40 -13.00 0.80
CA SER A 133 14.72 -13.65 1.94
C SER A 133 13.27 -13.24 2.04
N MET A 134 12.93 -11.94 1.83
CA MET A 134 11.55 -11.46 1.82
C MET A 134 10.72 -12.13 0.72
N ALA A 135 11.29 -12.26 -0.48
CA ALA A 135 10.60 -12.94 -1.59
C ALA A 135 10.40 -14.43 -1.29
N ALA A 136 11.38 -15.09 -0.69
CA ALA A 136 11.28 -16.50 -0.30
C ALA A 136 10.20 -16.73 0.75
N VAL A 137 10.13 -15.89 1.79
CA VAL A 137 9.07 -15.92 2.80
C VAL A 137 7.70 -15.69 2.15
N THR A 138 7.56 -14.69 1.29
CA THR A 138 6.31 -14.41 0.56
C THR A 138 5.85 -15.61 -0.27
N ALA A 139 6.76 -16.26 -0.98
CA ALA A 139 6.47 -17.44 -1.79
C ALA A 139 6.07 -18.64 -0.93
N ALA A 140 6.77 -18.88 0.20
CA ALA A 140 6.48 -19.98 1.11
C ALA A 140 5.07 -19.92 1.71
N TYR A 141 4.61 -18.71 2.05
CA TYR A 141 3.24 -18.51 2.56
C TYR A 141 2.20 -18.38 1.44
N GLY A 142 2.62 -18.12 0.20
CA GLY A 142 1.75 -18.02 -0.97
C GLY A 142 0.76 -16.85 -0.91
N VAL A 143 1.13 -15.77 -0.23
CA VAL A 143 0.30 -14.58 -0.02
C VAL A 143 0.55 -13.50 -1.08
N PRO A 144 -0.41 -12.58 -1.31
CA PRO A 144 -0.19 -11.41 -2.14
C PRO A 144 0.88 -10.48 -1.56
N ALA A 145 1.61 -9.80 -2.45
CA ALA A 145 2.62 -8.81 -2.07
C ALA A 145 2.45 -7.51 -2.86
N ILE A 146 2.46 -6.40 -2.14
CA ILE A 146 2.60 -5.05 -2.67
C ILE A 146 4.10 -4.76 -2.73
N LEU A 147 4.60 -4.49 -3.93
CA LEU A 147 6.02 -4.28 -4.21
C LEU A 147 6.22 -2.85 -4.69
N MET A 148 6.85 -2.04 -3.84
CA MET A 148 6.98 -0.61 -4.08
C MET A 148 8.34 -0.27 -4.67
N HIS A 149 8.35 0.69 -5.60
CA HIS A 149 9.57 1.33 -6.07
C HIS A 149 10.18 2.26 -5.01
N ASN A 150 11.41 2.00 -4.63
CA ASN A 150 12.18 2.81 -3.70
C ASN A 150 13.66 2.89 -4.10
N GLN A 151 14.36 3.93 -3.63
CA GLN A 151 15.82 4.06 -3.68
C GLN A 151 16.30 5.02 -2.58
N ASN A 152 17.61 4.95 -2.25
CA ASN A 152 18.18 5.71 -1.14
C ASN A 152 18.35 7.21 -1.43
N ASP A 153 18.43 7.60 -2.69
CA ASP A 153 18.64 9.00 -3.11
C ASP A 153 17.56 9.44 -4.11
N THR A 154 17.72 10.62 -4.68
CA THR A 154 16.81 11.19 -5.68
C THR A 154 17.47 11.33 -7.05
N VAL A 155 18.57 10.61 -7.30
CA VAL A 155 19.32 10.67 -8.55
C VAL A 155 18.84 9.59 -9.50
N TYR A 156 18.39 9.98 -10.68
CA TYR A 156 17.96 9.09 -11.74
C TYR A 156 18.87 9.29 -12.96
N GLU A 157 19.47 8.21 -13.45
CA GLU A 157 20.22 8.26 -14.69
C GLU A 157 19.25 8.23 -15.89
N GLY A 158 19.06 9.40 -16.51
CA GLY A 158 18.16 9.56 -17.63
C GLY A 158 16.68 9.70 -17.26
N ASP A 159 15.79 9.03 -18.00
CA ASP A 159 14.35 9.13 -17.81
C ASP A 159 13.88 8.36 -16.57
N ILE A 160 13.20 9.05 -15.66
CA ILE A 160 12.74 8.47 -14.39
C ILE A 160 11.79 7.27 -14.60
N ILE A 161 10.90 7.31 -15.59
CA ILE A 161 9.99 6.19 -15.88
C ILE A 161 10.74 4.97 -16.38
N SER A 162 11.77 5.18 -17.19
CA SER A 162 12.64 4.09 -17.66
C SER A 162 13.43 3.45 -16.51
N SER A 163 13.95 4.25 -15.59
CA SER A 163 14.62 3.76 -14.38
C SER A 163 13.67 2.96 -13.48
N MET A 164 12.45 3.46 -13.28
CA MET A 164 11.42 2.75 -12.52
C MET A 164 11.02 1.42 -13.19
N LYS A 165 10.94 1.37 -14.52
CA LYS A 165 10.69 0.10 -15.23
C LYS A 165 11.82 -0.90 -14.99
N SER A 166 13.07 -0.48 -15.08
CA SER A 166 14.22 -1.35 -14.76
C SER A 166 14.19 -1.87 -13.32
N PHE A 167 13.75 -1.05 -12.37
CA PHE A 167 13.53 -1.49 -10.99
C PHE A 167 12.43 -2.56 -10.90
N PHE A 168 11.27 -2.37 -11.53
CA PHE A 168 10.19 -3.35 -11.50
C PHE A 168 10.55 -4.64 -12.23
N ASP A 169 11.29 -4.58 -13.34
CA ASP A 169 11.79 -5.77 -14.03
C ASP A 169 12.68 -6.61 -13.11
N ARG A 170 13.55 -5.97 -12.32
CA ARG A 170 14.38 -6.64 -11.33
C ARG A 170 13.54 -7.20 -10.18
N THR A 171 12.59 -6.42 -9.65
CA THR A 171 11.62 -6.86 -8.61
C THR A 171 10.89 -8.13 -9.05
N LEU A 172 10.35 -8.14 -10.26
CA LEU A 172 9.63 -9.30 -10.81
C LEU A 172 10.55 -10.51 -11.01
N SER A 173 11.79 -10.27 -11.46
CA SER A 173 12.79 -11.33 -11.59
C SER A 173 13.08 -12.01 -10.25
N ILE A 174 13.26 -11.22 -9.16
CA ILE A 174 13.47 -11.74 -7.80
C ILE A 174 12.23 -12.51 -7.33
N ALA A 175 11.04 -11.93 -7.49
CA ALA A 175 9.79 -12.54 -7.09
C ALA A 175 9.58 -13.91 -7.75
N PHE A 176 9.75 -14.02 -9.06
CA PHE A 176 9.54 -15.27 -9.80
C PHE A 176 10.63 -16.28 -9.54
N ALA A 177 11.88 -15.85 -9.37
CA ALA A 177 12.98 -16.75 -8.98
C ALA A 177 12.74 -17.38 -7.60
N ALA A 178 12.12 -16.68 -6.67
CA ALA A 178 11.72 -17.19 -5.35
C ALA A 178 10.44 -18.06 -5.40
N GLY A 179 9.68 -18.05 -6.50
CA GLY A 179 8.45 -18.82 -6.64
C GLY A 179 7.17 -18.07 -6.26
N VAL A 180 7.24 -16.74 -6.12
CA VAL A 180 6.02 -15.90 -5.93
C VAL A 180 5.16 -16.00 -7.19
N LYS A 181 3.87 -16.29 -7.02
CA LYS A 181 2.96 -16.46 -8.14
C LYS A 181 2.60 -15.11 -8.76
N GLU A 182 2.41 -15.09 -10.08
CA GLU A 182 2.06 -13.88 -10.82
C GLU A 182 0.76 -13.22 -10.31
N GLU A 183 -0.23 -14.03 -9.94
CA GLU A 183 -1.49 -13.53 -9.38
C GLU A 183 -1.34 -12.81 -8.03
N ASN A 184 -0.23 -13.02 -7.34
CA ASN A 184 0.07 -12.42 -6.03
C ASN A 184 0.83 -11.09 -6.12
N ILE A 185 1.16 -10.61 -7.31
CA ILE A 185 1.89 -9.35 -7.50
C ILE A 185 0.93 -8.16 -7.56
N ILE A 186 1.23 -7.14 -6.76
CA ILE A 186 0.64 -5.80 -6.78
C ILE A 186 1.82 -4.81 -6.80
N LEU A 187 1.77 -3.80 -7.64
CA LEU A 187 2.86 -2.82 -7.77
C LEU A 187 2.47 -1.46 -7.17
N ASP A 188 3.46 -0.71 -6.66
CA ASP A 188 3.30 0.66 -6.17
C ASP A 188 4.41 1.56 -6.72
N PRO A 189 4.12 2.70 -7.35
CA PRO A 189 5.14 3.61 -7.91
C PRO A 189 6.01 4.30 -6.84
N GLY A 190 5.70 4.16 -5.55
CA GLY A 190 6.50 4.72 -4.47
C GLY A 190 6.56 6.24 -4.48
N ILE A 191 5.42 6.91 -4.64
CA ILE A 191 5.35 8.38 -4.55
C ILE A 191 5.79 8.83 -3.16
N GLY A 192 6.76 9.76 -3.11
CA GLY A 192 7.34 10.26 -1.86
C GLY A 192 8.54 9.47 -1.33
N PHE A 193 9.01 8.45 -2.05
CA PHE A 193 10.19 7.65 -1.72
C PHE A 193 11.23 7.77 -2.83
N GLY A 194 12.49 8.09 -2.46
CA GLY A 194 13.58 8.26 -3.42
C GLY A 194 13.29 9.25 -4.55
N LYS A 195 12.47 10.28 -4.30
CA LYS A 195 12.03 11.24 -5.32
C LYS A 195 11.91 12.65 -4.74
N THR A 196 12.32 13.66 -5.51
CA THR A 196 12.03 15.07 -5.22
C THR A 196 10.53 15.38 -5.42
N GLY A 197 10.09 16.57 -5.00
CA GLY A 197 8.71 17.03 -5.25
C GLY A 197 8.35 17.04 -6.75
N GLU A 198 9.28 17.56 -7.57
CA GLU A 198 9.11 17.63 -9.03
C GLU A 198 9.05 16.24 -9.67
N GLN A 199 9.94 15.32 -9.26
CA GLN A 199 9.96 13.95 -9.73
C GLN A 199 8.68 13.19 -9.35
N ASN A 200 8.11 13.42 -8.16
CA ASN A 200 6.81 12.86 -7.80
C ASN A 200 5.71 13.34 -8.73
N MET A 201 5.70 14.63 -9.07
CA MET A 201 4.73 15.19 -10.01
C MET A 201 4.90 14.65 -11.44
N GLU A 202 6.15 14.47 -11.88
CA GLU A 202 6.46 13.86 -13.17
C GLU A 202 5.94 12.40 -13.24
N VAL A 203 6.24 11.59 -12.22
CA VAL A 203 5.76 10.20 -12.14
C VAL A 203 4.24 10.14 -12.12
N LEU A 204 3.57 11.00 -11.36
CA LEU A 204 2.11 11.07 -11.33
C LEU A 204 1.52 11.46 -12.69
N ALA A 205 2.11 12.43 -13.38
CA ALA A 205 1.67 12.85 -14.70
C ALA A 205 1.79 11.71 -15.74
N ARG A 206 2.88 10.93 -15.66
CA ARG A 206 3.23 9.84 -16.56
C ARG A 206 2.88 8.43 -16.03
N LEU A 207 2.09 8.34 -14.95
CA LEU A 207 1.77 7.08 -14.25
C LEU A 207 1.19 5.99 -15.16
N ASN A 208 0.45 6.39 -16.21
CA ASN A 208 -0.07 5.46 -17.18
C ASN A 208 1.02 4.72 -18.00
N GLU A 209 2.24 5.24 -18.09
CA GLU A 209 3.35 4.55 -18.76
C GLU A 209 3.84 3.34 -17.93
N LEU A 210 3.67 3.38 -16.61
CA LEU A 210 3.93 2.25 -15.70
C LEU A 210 2.76 1.27 -15.69
N THR A 211 1.54 1.77 -15.45
CA THR A 211 0.36 0.90 -15.32
C THR A 211 -0.03 0.18 -16.61
N GLN A 212 0.43 0.67 -17.77
CA GLN A 212 0.29 0.00 -19.07
C GLN A 212 1.41 -0.98 -19.39
N ALA A 213 2.61 -0.76 -18.83
CA ALA A 213 3.75 -1.63 -19.06
C ALA A 213 3.63 -2.96 -18.30
N TYR A 214 2.95 -2.96 -17.16
CA TYR A 214 2.85 -4.13 -16.28
C TYR A 214 1.39 -4.52 -16.02
N PRO A 215 0.97 -5.77 -16.34
CA PRO A 215 -0.42 -6.23 -16.23
C PRO A 215 -0.77 -6.67 -14.79
N TYR A 216 -0.41 -5.85 -13.81
CA TYR A 216 -0.68 -6.08 -12.39
C TYR A 216 -1.63 -5.02 -11.83
N PRO A 217 -2.35 -5.31 -10.72
CA PRO A 217 -2.98 -4.24 -9.94
C PRO A 217 -1.93 -3.25 -9.43
N TRP A 218 -2.32 -1.98 -9.36
CA TRP A 218 -1.46 -0.92 -8.86
C TRP A 218 -2.06 -0.28 -7.62
N LEU A 219 -1.24 -0.17 -6.57
CA LEU A 219 -1.51 0.65 -5.41
C LEU A 219 -0.98 2.06 -5.65
N LEU A 220 -1.66 3.05 -5.09
CA LEU A 220 -1.19 4.42 -5.00
C LEU A 220 -1.27 4.91 -3.55
N GLY A 221 -0.11 5.20 -2.94
CA GLY A 221 0.02 5.71 -1.59
C GLY A 221 0.47 7.18 -1.59
N VAL A 222 -0.47 8.12 -1.67
CA VAL A 222 -0.17 9.58 -1.72
C VAL A 222 -0.70 10.35 -0.51
N SER A 223 -1.38 9.67 0.41
CA SER A 223 -2.12 10.30 1.50
C SER A 223 -1.25 11.22 2.36
N ARG A 224 -1.61 12.49 2.41
CA ARG A 224 -1.00 13.56 3.18
C ARG A 224 0.48 13.80 2.90
N LYS A 225 1.01 13.32 1.75
CA LYS A 225 2.42 13.41 1.43
C LYS A 225 2.89 14.85 1.19
N ARG A 226 4.20 15.06 1.39
CA ARG A 226 4.84 16.37 1.43
C ARG A 226 4.61 17.21 0.16
N PHE A 227 4.62 16.57 -1.02
CA PHE A 227 4.43 17.29 -2.28
C PHE A 227 3.06 17.98 -2.35
N ILE A 228 2.00 17.36 -1.78
CA ILE A 228 0.66 17.97 -1.68
C ILE A 228 0.73 19.23 -0.79
N GLY A 229 1.37 19.11 0.37
CA GLY A 229 1.54 20.24 1.28
C GLY A 229 2.38 21.38 0.68
N THR A 230 3.38 21.05 -0.15
CA THR A 230 4.18 22.07 -0.86
C THR A 230 3.36 22.83 -1.91
N ILE A 231 2.45 22.14 -2.61
CA ILE A 231 1.61 22.76 -3.65
C ILE A 231 0.48 23.59 -3.04
N LEU A 232 -0.14 23.10 -1.96
CA LEU A 232 -1.31 23.71 -1.36
C LEU A 232 -0.97 24.68 -0.20
N ASP A 233 0.29 24.68 0.24
CA ASP A 233 0.78 25.40 1.44
C ASP A 233 -0.01 25.00 2.70
N LEU A 234 -0.16 23.68 2.92
CA LEU A 234 -0.96 23.11 4.01
C LEU A 234 -0.16 22.16 4.90
N PRO A 235 -0.45 22.13 6.22
CA PRO A 235 0.07 21.12 7.15
C PRO A 235 -0.50 19.72 6.80
N ALA A 236 0.11 18.67 7.36
CA ALA A 236 -0.20 17.29 6.94
C ALA A 236 -1.66 16.88 7.14
N GLU A 237 -2.26 17.33 8.25
CA GLU A 237 -3.64 17.06 8.66
C GLU A 237 -4.69 17.70 7.78
N GLU A 238 -4.33 18.72 6.99
CA GLU A 238 -5.22 19.48 6.11
C GLU A 238 -5.02 19.13 4.62
N ARG A 239 -4.41 17.97 4.28
CA ARG A 239 -4.08 17.58 2.88
C ARG A 239 -5.06 16.56 2.29
N ASP A 240 -6.18 16.31 2.92
CA ASP A 240 -7.06 15.21 2.48
C ASP A 240 -7.77 15.52 1.15
N GLU A 241 -8.16 16.77 0.87
CA GLU A 241 -8.69 17.17 -0.44
C GLU A 241 -7.65 17.03 -1.56
N GLY A 242 -6.39 17.38 -1.27
CA GLY A 242 -5.28 17.17 -2.20
C GLY A 242 -5.01 15.68 -2.43
N THR A 243 -5.10 14.87 -1.39
CA THR A 243 -5.03 13.41 -1.48
C THR A 243 -6.13 12.87 -2.38
N ALA A 244 -7.38 13.31 -2.18
CA ALA A 244 -8.53 12.94 -2.98
C ALA A 244 -8.32 13.23 -4.48
N ALA A 245 -7.90 14.44 -4.81
CA ALA A 245 -7.64 14.83 -6.19
C ALA A 245 -6.60 13.93 -6.86
N VAL A 246 -5.50 13.59 -6.16
CA VAL A 246 -4.45 12.69 -6.70
C VAL A 246 -4.92 11.25 -6.78
N ASN A 247 -5.75 10.77 -5.85
CA ASN A 247 -6.33 9.42 -5.92
C ASN A 247 -7.26 9.28 -7.13
N LEU A 248 -8.14 10.26 -7.39
CA LEU A 248 -9.00 10.25 -8.58
C LEU A 248 -8.18 10.28 -9.87
N TRP A 249 -7.10 11.08 -9.92
CA TRP A 249 -6.15 11.04 -11.01
C TRP A 249 -5.52 9.65 -11.17
N GLY A 250 -5.11 9.01 -10.06
CA GLY A 250 -4.57 7.65 -10.04
C GLY A 250 -5.54 6.62 -10.63
N ILE A 251 -6.84 6.74 -10.35
CA ILE A 251 -7.87 5.87 -10.95
C ILE A 251 -7.87 6.00 -12.48
N GLU A 252 -7.80 7.21 -13.01
CA GLU A 252 -7.74 7.46 -14.46
C GLU A 252 -6.44 6.94 -15.08
N LYS A 253 -5.36 6.93 -14.31
CA LYS A 253 -4.06 6.41 -14.75
C LYS A 253 -3.90 4.89 -14.55
N GLY A 254 -4.89 4.20 -13.98
CA GLY A 254 -4.91 2.74 -13.92
C GLY A 254 -4.71 2.12 -12.53
N CYS A 255 -4.52 2.90 -11.47
CA CYS A 255 -4.48 2.39 -10.11
C CYS A 255 -5.84 1.87 -9.63
N THR A 256 -5.82 0.88 -8.76
CA THR A 256 -7.02 0.19 -8.26
C THR A 256 -7.06 0.07 -6.74
N LEU A 257 -5.98 0.37 -6.05
CA LEU A 257 -5.86 0.31 -4.59
C LEU A 257 -5.25 1.63 -4.08
N PHE A 258 -5.87 2.22 -3.05
CA PHE A 258 -5.49 3.54 -2.52
C PHE A 258 -5.22 3.43 -1.03
N ARG A 259 -3.96 3.67 -0.62
CA ARG A 259 -3.51 3.60 0.77
C ARG A 259 -3.63 4.97 1.41
N VAL A 260 -4.53 5.10 2.41
CA VAL A 260 -4.93 6.40 2.95
C VAL A 260 -5.12 6.42 4.46
N HIS A 261 -5.02 7.63 5.07
CA HIS A 261 -5.37 7.89 6.46
C HIS A 261 -6.88 8.14 6.62
N ASP A 262 -7.51 8.96 5.75
CA ASP A 262 -8.96 9.19 5.77
C ASP A 262 -9.67 8.18 4.84
N VAL A 263 -10.01 7.05 5.43
CA VAL A 263 -10.75 5.98 4.73
C VAL A 263 -12.14 6.43 4.35
N LYS A 264 -12.84 7.08 5.26
CA LYS A 264 -14.26 7.43 5.11
C LYS A 264 -14.52 8.30 3.89
N THR A 265 -13.78 9.38 3.77
CA THR A 265 -13.90 10.32 2.64
C THR A 265 -13.46 9.63 1.36
N THR A 266 -12.28 8.98 1.36
CA THR A 266 -11.74 8.31 0.18
C THR A 266 -12.65 7.20 -0.35
N ALA A 267 -13.24 6.37 0.54
CA ALA A 267 -14.16 5.30 0.12
C ALA A 267 -15.40 5.85 -0.62
N ARG A 268 -15.92 6.99 -0.18
CA ARG A 268 -17.06 7.67 -0.85
C ARG A 268 -16.66 8.25 -2.20
N GLU A 269 -15.50 8.86 -2.29
CA GLU A 269 -14.96 9.47 -3.52
C GLU A 269 -14.69 8.43 -4.58
N VAL A 270 -13.95 7.36 -4.27
CA VAL A 270 -13.65 6.30 -5.25
C VAL A 270 -14.91 5.57 -5.70
N LYS A 271 -15.87 5.34 -4.80
CA LYS A 271 -17.15 4.74 -5.13
C LYS A 271 -17.97 5.61 -6.09
N MET A 272 -18.00 6.92 -5.86
CA MET A 272 -18.69 7.85 -6.76
C MET A 272 -18.00 7.92 -8.12
N TRP A 273 -16.67 7.95 -8.15
CA TRP A 273 -15.89 7.96 -9.38
C TRP A 273 -16.10 6.69 -10.21
N ASP A 274 -16.05 5.53 -9.60
CA ASP A 274 -16.30 4.25 -10.27
C ASP A 274 -17.72 4.15 -10.85
N ALA A 275 -18.72 4.72 -10.17
CA ALA A 275 -20.10 4.81 -10.68
C ALA A 275 -20.16 5.66 -11.95
N LEU A 276 -19.50 6.84 -11.98
CA LEU A 276 -19.40 7.68 -13.17
C LEU A 276 -18.69 6.99 -14.32
N ARG A 277 -17.55 6.34 -14.05
CA ARG A 277 -16.81 5.57 -15.06
C ARG A 277 -17.60 4.42 -15.66
N LYS A 278 -18.38 3.72 -14.84
CA LYS A 278 -19.28 2.66 -15.31
C LYS A 278 -20.30 3.23 -16.31
N GLN A 279 -20.86 4.39 -16.04
CA GLN A 279 -21.85 5.03 -16.92
C GLN A 279 -21.22 5.45 -18.26
N VAL A 280 -20.00 6.00 -18.24
CA VAL A 280 -19.26 6.36 -19.46
C VAL A 280 -18.99 5.11 -20.31
N ARG A 281 -18.59 3.98 -19.70
CA ARG A 281 -18.35 2.72 -20.42
C ARG A 281 -19.62 2.19 -21.08
N LEU A 282 -20.77 2.27 -20.42
CA LEU A 282 -22.06 1.84 -20.97
C LEU A 282 -22.46 2.67 -22.21
N GLN A 283 -22.15 3.98 -22.22
CA GLN A 283 -22.44 4.85 -23.35
C GLN A 283 -21.51 4.63 -24.57
N HIS A 284 -20.26 4.20 -24.33
CA HIS A 284 -19.26 4.02 -25.41
C HIS A 284 -19.07 2.55 -25.80
N GLY A 285 -19.50 1.59 -24.99
CA GLY A 285 -19.38 0.15 -25.21
C GLY A 285 -20.53 -0.50 -25.97
N GLY A 286 -21.51 0.28 -26.40
CA GLY A 286 -22.67 -0.16 -27.18
C GLY A 286 -22.47 -0.06 -28.69
N LYS A 287 -21.21 -0.07 -29.20
CA LYS A 287 -20.91 -0.17 -30.64
C LYS A 287 -20.02 -1.36 -30.91
#